data_72c50c8f3ad3216c59144fbf8c3f74f7
#
_entry.id   72c50c8f3ad3216c59144fbf8c3f74f7
#
_cell.length_a   1.000
_cell.length_b   1.000
_cell.length_c   1.000
_cell.angle_alpha   90.00
_cell.angle_beta   90.00
_cell.angle_gamma   90.00
#
_symmetry.space_group_name_H-M   'P 1'
#
loop_
_entity.id
_entity.type
_entity.pdbx_description
1 polymer ?
#
loop_
_entity_poly.entity_id
_entity_poly.type
_entity_poly.pdbx_seq_one_letter_code
_entity_poly.pdbx_strand_id
1 'polypeptide(L)'
;MRKLTLLLLIAISCGFDTGVRAQVNVTSVSEKNDADNLYKMMKEAFPLSFNDPASPRFVFFNKNKNFVFGVGGFVQVQGIYDFNGVPNDNYFTTNTIALKGEQPGGRYGISVGQSRLFFKLVGDTDVGRLVTYMEMEFEGNQSTPILRQAFIKFKGFTIGKTWSTFCDIAAGPATVDEEGPSSEVALRQPQIRYTYDFTDNLEASLALEYVEPSYTEGEFTKYINQRIPDIPMNVKYSFKNGSHLQAGAVLRNMYYKDDIEGKDRIVTGFGVSLSGIWQFVENTSLCFQGVYGKGISNYIQDISGSGLDLVPCATAEGKLKAIRAWGGYIGFSHNWCKALTSNIMYSYARVLDRYGMPATSYKYAQYAAANLFWDFSEYGSCAIEYVFGRRNDFNKDYGNASRINTMIQYRF
;
A
#
# COMPACT_ATOMS: atom_id res chain seq x y z
N MET A 1 -31.93 18.03 -10.90
CA MET A 1 -31.53 16.97 -9.97
C MET A 1 -32.36 15.66 -10.03
N ARG A 2 -33.48 15.59 -10.71
CA ARG A 2 -34.33 14.36 -10.86
C ARG A 2 -33.94 13.40 -12.00
N LYS A 3 -33.03 13.78 -12.91
CA LYS A 3 -32.67 12.96 -14.09
C LYS A 3 -31.42 12.10 -13.92
N LEU A 4 -30.59 12.34 -12.88
CA LEU A 4 -29.39 11.54 -12.62
C LEU A 4 -29.68 10.24 -11.83
N THR A 5 -30.76 10.22 -11.06
CA THR A 5 -31.21 9.07 -10.27
C THR A 5 -31.78 7.93 -11.15
N LEU A 6 -32.20 8.24 -12.37
CA LEU A 6 -32.81 7.26 -13.29
C LEU A 6 -31.76 6.43 -14.06
N LEU A 7 -30.54 6.94 -14.24
CA LEU A 7 -29.49 6.24 -15.00
C LEU A 7 -28.76 5.16 -14.17
N LEU A 8 -28.73 5.30 -12.85
CA LEU A 8 -28.16 4.26 -11.97
C LEU A 8 -29.10 3.06 -11.75
N LEU A 9 -30.41 3.26 -11.96
CA LEU A 9 -31.43 2.19 -11.82
C LEU A 9 -31.53 1.28 -13.05
N ILE A 10 -31.06 1.71 -14.23
CA ILE A 10 -31.16 0.93 -15.46
C ILE A 10 -30.00 -0.07 -15.61
N ALA A 11 -28.87 0.14 -14.96
CA ALA A 11 -27.72 -0.76 -15.03
C ALA A 11 -27.88 -2.05 -14.17
N ILE A 12 -28.86 -2.11 -13.28
CA ILE A 12 -29.10 -3.26 -12.37
C ILE A 12 -30.22 -4.18 -12.87
N SER A 13 -30.93 -3.80 -13.94
CA SER A 13 -32.14 -4.55 -14.39
C SER A 13 -31.93 -5.55 -15.53
N CYS A 14 -30.69 -5.81 -15.98
CA CYS A 14 -30.41 -6.83 -16.99
C CYS A 14 -29.77 -8.07 -16.41
N GLY A 15 -30.62 -9.05 -16.07
CA GLY A 15 -30.31 -10.46 -16.11
C GLY A 15 -29.94 -11.14 -14.80
N PHE A 16 -30.97 -11.65 -14.09
CA PHE A 16 -30.98 -13.04 -13.60
C PHE A 16 -32.40 -13.32 -13.07
N ASP A 17 -33.14 -14.09 -13.82
CA ASP A 17 -34.45 -14.59 -13.44
C ASP A 17 -34.27 -15.88 -12.64
N THR A 18 -34.07 -15.75 -11.34
CA THR A 18 -34.34 -16.80 -10.36
C THR A 18 -34.93 -16.17 -9.11
N GLY A 19 -36.13 -16.53 -8.80
CA GLY A 19 -37.11 -16.15 -7.80
C GLY A 19 -36.71 -15.62 -6.41
N VAL A 20 -35.69 -14.80 -6.26
CA VAL A 20 -35.43 -14.04 -5.03
C VAL A 20 -35.48 -12.55 -5.39
N ARG A 21 -36.65 -11.95 -5.21
CA ARG A 21 -36.79 -10.49 -5.25
C ARG A 21 -36.14 -9.91 -4.00
N ALA A 22 -34.88 -9.52 -4.11
CA ALA A 22 -34.24 -8.64 -3.14
C ALA A 22 -34.90 -7.26 -3.26
N GLN A 23 -35.82 -6.96 -2.37
CA GLN A 23 -36.43 -5.64 -2.27
C GLN A 23 -35.42 -4.71 -1.58
N VAL A 24 -34.67 -3.93 -2.35
CA VAL A 24 -33.82 -2.86 -1.82
C VAL A 24 -34.74 -1.72 -1.38
N ASN A 25 -35.06 -1.68 -0.09
CA ASN A 25 -35.74 -0.56 0.51
C ASN A 25 -34.67 0.51 0.84
N VAL A 26 -34.60 1.57 0.04
CA VAL A 26 -33.89 2.80 0.43
C VAL A 26 -34.76 3.50 1.47
N THR A 27 -34.53 3.19 2.74
CA THR A 27 -35.20 3.87 3.84
C THR A 27 -34.31 5.01 4.30
N SER A 28 -34.86 6.22 4.33
CA SER A 28 -34.22 7.32 5.08
C SER A 28 -34.17 6.92 6.55
N VAL A 29 -32.98 7.00 7.15
CA VAL A 29 -32.78 6.67 8.56
C VAL A 29 -33.58 7.66 9.40
N SER A 30 -34.65 7.21 10.03
CA SER A 30 -35.57 8.05 10.78
C SER A 30 -35.22 8.20 12.26
N GLU A 31 -34.27 7.36 12.77
CA GLU A 31 -33.84 7.39 14.16
C GLU A 31 -32.32 7.63 14.25
N LYS A 32 -31.95 8.71 14.93
CA LYS A 32 -30.56 9.16 15.08
C LYS A 32 -29.65 8.09 15.72
N ASN A 33 -30.16 7.31 16.66
CA ASN A 33 -29.42 6.24 17.34
C ASN A 33 -29.08 5.06 16.43
N ASP A 34 -29.96 4.70 15.49
CA ASP A 34 -29.73 3.60 14.54
C ASP A 34 -28.65 4.02 13.51
N ALA A 35 -28.72 5.27 13.04
CA ALA A 35 -27.73 5.82 12.12
C ALA A 35 -26.33 5.84 12.74
N ASP A 36 -26.21 6.27 13.98
CA ASP A 36 -24.94 6.35 14.70
C ASP A 36 -24.31 4.96 14.90
N ASN A 37 -25.12 3.95 15.24
CA ASN A 37 -24.66 2.57 15.40
C ASN A 37 -24.21 1.96 14.05
N LEU A 38 -24.97 2.17 12.98
CA LEU A 38 -24.62 1.70 11.64
C LEU A 38 -23.35 2.40 11.12
N TYR A 39 -23.22 3.70 11.36
CA TYR A 39 -22.03 4.47 11.00
C TYR A 39 -20.80 4.01 11.80
N LYS A 40 -20.97 3.68 13.09
CA LYS A 40 -19.93 3.09 13.91
C LYS A 40 -19.46 1.73 13.38
N MET A 41 -20.39 0.86 13.00
CA MET A 41 -20.08 -0.44 12.37
C MET A 41 -19.28 -0.27 11.07
N MET A 42 -19.59 0.78 10.28
CA MET A 42 -18.85 1.06 9.04
C MET A 42 -17.48 1.67 9.28
N LYS A 43 -17.31 2.46 10.36
CA LYS A 43 -16.01 3.01 10.76
C LYS A 43 -15.08 1.98 11.36
N GLU A 44 -15.62 0.96 12.01
CA GLU A 44 -14.78 -0.06 12.64
C GLU A 44 -13.97 -0.79 11.57
N ALA A 45 -12.68 -0.83 11.76
CA ALA A 45 -11.88 -1.98 11.44
C ALA A 45 -10.83 -1.97 10.36
N PHE A 46 -10.20 -0.88 9.97
CA PHE A 46 -8.94 -1.06 9.25
C PHE A 46 -7.89 -0.05 9.70
N PRO A 47 -6.62 -0.45 9.92
CA PRO A 47 -5.56 0.52 9.87
C PRO A 47 -5.58 1.09 8.45
N LEU A 48 -6.00 2.35 8.31
CA LEU A 48 -6.03 3.06 7.06
C LEU A 48 -4.71 3.80 6.91
N SER A 49 -4.08 3.70 5.76
CA SER A 49 -3.06 4.67 5.37
C SER A 49 -3.74 6.02 5.13
N PHE A 50 -2.97 7.09 5.11
CA PHE A 50 -3.50 8.41 4.77
C PHE A 50 -4.24 8.43 3.41
N ASN A 51 -3.75 7.64 2.46
CA ASN A 51 -4.29 7.56 1.10
C ASN A 51 -5.46 6.58 0.94
N ASP A 52 -5.84 5.87 2.00
CA ASP A 52 -6.99 4.95 1.92
C ASP A 52 -8.32 5.70 2.04
N PRO A 53 -9.38 5.25 1.35
CA PRO A 53 -10.68 5.89 1.41
C PRO A 53 -11.25 5.92 2.83
N ALA A 54 -11.86 7.03 3.20
CA ALA A 54 -12.60 7.17 4.45
C ALA A 54 -13.83 6.23 4.49
N SER A 55 -14.61 6.28 5.57
CA SER A 55 -15.86 5.53 5.68
C SER A 55 -16.83 5.83 4.52
N PRO A 56 -17.60 4.83 4.05
CA PRO A 56 -18.53 5.01 2.96
C PRO A 56 -19.62 6.02 3.31
N ARG A 57 -20.03 6.83 2.36
CA ARG A 57 -21.11 7.80 2.54
C ARG A 57 -22.46 7.26 2.12
N PHE A 58 -22.49 6.37 1.15
CA PHE A 58 -23.71 5.69 0.74
C PHE A 58 -23.81 4.38 1.50
N VAL A 59 -24.82 4.29 2.38
CA VAL A 59 -25.01 3.14 3.26
C VAL A 59 -26.40 2.59 3.04
N PHE A 60 -26.48 1.29 2.77
CA PHE A 60 -27.70 0.53 2.54
C PHE A 60 -27.81 -0.58 3.56
N PHE A 61 -28.99 -0.91 4.02
CA PHE A 61 -29.21 -1.99 4.96
C PHE A 61 -30.38 -2.88 4.57
N ASN A 62 -30.31 -4.12 4.97
CA ASN A 62 -31.42 -5.05 4.75
C ASN A 62 -32.56 -4.79 5.74
N LYS A 63 -33.73 -5.39 5.49
CA LYS A 63 -34.96 -5.21 6.29
C LYS A 63 -34.75 -5.46 7.79
N ASN A 64 -33.89 -6.40 8.16
CA ASN A 64 -33.62 -6.78 9.56
C ASN A 64 -32.48 -5.96 10.20
N LYS A 65 -31.86 -5.04 9.44
CA LYS A 65 -30.73 -4.20 9.90
C LYS A 65 -29.53 -5.00 10.43
N ASN A 66 -29.39 -6.28 10.10
CA ASN A 66 -28.24 -7.11 10.49
C ASN A 66 -27.14 -7.15 9.42
N PHE A 67 -27.38 -6.59 8.24
CA PHE A 67 -26.39 -6.37 7.17
C PHE A 67 -26.41 -4.93 6.72
N VAL A 68 -25.22 -4.35 6.62
CA VAL A 68 -25.01 -2.98 6.17
C VAL A 68 -24.03 -3.00 5.00
N PHE A 69 -24.44 -2.48 3.85
CA PHE A 69 -23.61 -2.34 2.66
C PHE A 69 -23.26 -0.87 2.44
N GLY A 70 -22.01 -0.57 2.27
CA GLY A 70 -21.50 0.77 2.02
C GLY A 70 -20.78 0.87 0.69
N VAL A 71 -20.98 2.00 0.02
CA VAL A 71 -20.23 2.41 -1.17
C VAL A 71 -19.59 3.75 -0.89
N GLY A 72 -18.31 3.89 -1.22
CA GLY A 72 -17.57 5.12 -1.04
C GLY A 72 -16.34 5.16 -1.91
N GLY A 73 -15.64 6.26 -1.84
CA GLY A 73 -14.43 6.50 -2.62
C GLY A 73 -14.07 7.96 -2.70
N PHE A 74 -13.25 8.26 -3.67
CA PHE A 74 -12.93 9.64 -4.04
C PHE A 74 -12.56 9.75 -5.51
N VAL A 75 -12.82 10.89 -6.09
CA VAL A 75 -12.24 11.31 -7.35
C VAL A 75 -11.05 12.21 -7.05
N GLN A 76 -9.89 11.89 -7.62
CA GLN A 76 -8.66 12.64 -7.46
C GLN A 76 -8.11 13.04 -8.83
N VAL A 77 -7.75 14.31 -8.94
CA VAL A 77 -6.99 14.84 -10.07
C VAL A 77 -5.62 15.25 -9.55
N GLN A 78 -4.58 14.67 -10.11
CA GLN A 78 -3.19 14.98 -9.79
C GLN A 78 -2.55 15.70 -10.97
N GLY A 79 -1.93 16.85 -10.71
CA GLY A 79 -1.05 17.55 -11.64
C GLY A 79 0.40 17.29 -11.27
N ILE A 80 1.24 16.98 -12.26
CA ILE A 80 2.63 16.59 -12.07
C ILE A 80 3.49 17.52 -12.94
N TYR A 81 4.57 18.04 -12.34
CA TYR A 81 5.64 18.72 -13.09
C TYR A 81 6.99 18.15 -12.68
N ASP A 82 7.57 17.35 -13.57
CA ASP A 82 8.94 16.86 -13.45
C ASP A 82 9.92 17.89 -13.99
N PHE A 83 10.90 18.30 -13.18
CA PHE A 83 11.97 19.19 -13.65
C PHE A 83 12.99 18.41 -14.49
N ASN A 84 13.29 17.18 -14.06
CA ASN A 84 14.20 16.26 -14.73
C ASN A 84 14.08 14.85 -14.14
N GLY A 85 14.65 13.87 -14.84
CA GLY A 85 15.14 12.61 -14.28
C GLY A 85 14.13 11.48 -14.05
N VAL A 86 12.84 11.74 -13.88
CA VAL A 86 11.86 10.66 -13.74
C VAL A 86 11.31 10.27 -15.11
N PRO A 87 11.52 9.04 -15.57
CA PRO A 87 10.97 8.59 -16.84
C PRO A 87 9.48 8.28 -16.67
N ASN A 88 8.65 9.15 -17.22
CA ASN A 88 7.28 8.87 -17.67
C ASN A 88 6.34 8.15 -16.71
N ASP A 89 6.41 8.40 -15.39
CA ASP A 89 5.58 7.72 -14.42
C ASP A 89 4.74 8.69 -13.59
N ASN A 90 3.56 8.28 -13.17
CA ASN A 90 2.74 8.99 -12.20
C ASN A 90 3.32 8.86 -10.78
N TYR A 91 4.00 7.75 -10.51
CA TYR A 91 4.73 7.49 -9.27
C TYR A 91 6.14 8.09 -9.33
N PHE A 92 6.65 8.55 -8.20
CA PHE A 92 8.02 9.03 -8.10
C PHE A 92 8.95 7.92 -7.61
N THR A 93 9.17 6.91 -8.45
CA THR A 93 9.97 5.74 -8.11
C THR A 93 11.46 6.03 -8.23
N THR A 94 12.19 6.09 -7.11
CA THR A 94 13.58 6.57 -7.11
C THR A 94 14.58 5.62 -7.77
N ASN A 95 14.30 4.31 -7.81
CA ASN A 95 15.16 3.33 -8.49
C ASN A 95 15.15 3.47 -10.03
N THR A 96 14.13 4.15 -10.59
CA THR A 96 14.00 4.38 -12.04
C THR A 96 14.59 5.71 -12.48
N ILE A 97 15.09 6.55 -11.57
CA ILE A 97 15.68 7.84 -11.90
C ILE A 97 16.82 7.63 -12.90
N ALA A 98 16.76 8.36 -14.01
CA ALA A 98 17.76 8.33 -15.06
C ALA A 98 19.10 8.85 -14.55
N LEU A 99 20.20 8.21 -14.95
CA LEU A 99 21.56 8.59 -14.55
C LEU A 99 21.97 9.94 -15.16
N LYS A 100 22.97 10.56 -14.58
CA LYS A 100 23.49 11.84 -15.04
C LYS A 100 23.96 11.72 -16.50
N GLY A 101 23.44 12.59 -17.36
CA GLY A 101 23.70 12.58 -18.80
C GLY A 101 22.63 11.87 -19.64
N GLU A 102 21.75 11.07 -19.01
CA GLU A 102 20.63 10.37 -19.66
C GLU A 102 19.27 10.94 -19.24
N GLN A 103 19.27 12.01 -18.47
CA GLN A 103 18.06 12.55 -17.85
C GLN A 103 17.14 13.17 -18.90
N PRO A 104 15.86 12.77 -18.95
CA PRO A 104 14.86 13.46 -19.76
C PRO A 104 14.66 14.89 -19.26
N GLY A 105 14.29 15.78 -20.16
CA GLY A 105 13.90 17.15 -19.83
C GLY A 105 12.61 17.24 -19.00
N GLY A 106 12.22 18.47 -18.70
CA GLY A 106 10.99 18.72 -17.93
C GLY A 106 9.74 18.13 -18.60
N ARG A 107 8.83 17.64 -17.79
CA ARG A 107 7.56 17.03 -18.21
C ARG A 107 6.40 17.57 -17.39
N TYR A 108 5.30 17.86 -18.06
CA TYR A 108 4.02 18.12 -17.43
C TYR A 108 3.09 16.91 -17.63
N GLY A 109 2.33 16.54 -16.60
CA GLY A 109 1.37 15.46 -16.64
C GLY A 109 0.14 15.74 -15.79
N ILE A 110 -0.98 15.11 -16.13
CA ILE A 110 -2.20 15.08 -15.34
C ILE A 110 -2.64 13.61 -15.25
N SER A 111 -2.99 13.17 -14.06
CA SER A 111 -3.55 11.84 -13.81
C SER A 111 -4.83 11.91 -13.00
N VAL A 112 -5.73 10.98 -13.25
CA VAL A 112 -6.94 10.71 -12.45
C VAL A 112 -6.92 9.27 -11.91
N GLY A 113 -5.86 8.53 -12.18
CA GLY A 113 -5.74 7.09 -11.93
C GLY A 113 -5.82 6.72 -10.46
N GLN A 114 -5.39 7.60 -9.57
CA GLN A 114 -5.45 7.40 -8.11
C GLN A 114 -6.85 7.55 -7.52
N SER A 115 -7.87 7.88 -8.33
CA SER A 115 -9.27 7.84 -7.88
C SER A 115 -9.61 6.44 -7.36
N ARG A 116 -10.44 6.37 -6.32
CA ARG A 116 -10.78 5.12 -5.63
C ARG A 116 -12.28 4.89 -5.62
N LEU A 117 -12.63 3.63 -5.75
CA LEU A 117 -13.99 3.13 -5.49
C LEU A 117 -13.89 1.91 -4.58
N PHE A 118 -14.67 1.88 -3.51
CA PHE A 118 -14.72 0.73 -2.63
C PHE A 118 -16.13 0.34 -2.23
N PHE A 119 -16.27 -0.94 -1.90
CA PHE A 119 -17.46 -1.56 -1.36
C PHE A 119 -17.14 -2.21 -0.03
N LYS A 120 -17.98 -1.99 0.96
CA LYS A 120 -17.85 -2.61 2.29
C LYS A 120 -19.19 -3.19 2.72
N LEU A 121 -19.19 -4.46 3.11
CA LEU A 121 -20.34 -5.11 3.72
C LEU A 121 -19.98 -5.51 5.15
N VAL A 122 -20.82 -5.13 6.10
CA VAL A 122 -20.73 -5.57 7.49
C VAL A 122 -22.01 -6.31 7.83
N GLY A 123 -21.88 -7.51 8.36
CA GLY A 123 -23.02 -8.33 8.76
C GLY A 123 -22.82 -8.89 10.16
N ASP A 124 -23.84 -8.76 11.02
CA ASP A 124 -23.92 -9.48 12.28
C ASP A 124 -24.69 -10.78 12.04
N THR A 125 -23.98 -11.89 12.19
CA THR A 125 -24.51 -13.25 11.98
C THR A 125 -24.53 -14.02 13.28
N ASP A 126 -25.27 -15.13 13.34
CA ASP A 126 -25.35 -16.01 14.52
C ASP A 126 -23.98 -16.57 14.93
N VAL A 127 -23.02 -16.60 14.00
CA VAL A 127 -21.66 -17.08 14.25
C VAL A 127 -20.65 -15.96 14.51
N GLY A 128 -21.06 -14.69 14.43
CA GLY A 128 -20.25 -13.50 14.70
C GLY A 128 -20.27 -12.47 13.57
N ARG A 129 -19.54 -11.38 13.77
CA ARG A 129 -19.46 -10.28 12.79
C ARG A 129 -18.60 -10.66 11.60
N LEU A 130 -19.16 -10.48 10.41
CA LEU A 130 -18.50 -10.65 9.11
C LEU A 130 -18.27 -9.28 8.48
N VAL A 131 -17.07 -9.04 7.98
CA VAL A 131 -16.77 -7.83 7.18
C VAL A 131 -16.18 -8.27 5.85
N THR A 132 -16.73 -7.76 4.74
CA THR A 132 -16.10 -7.87 3.41
C THR A 132 -15.73 -6.49 2.91
N TYR A 133 -14.60 -6.41 2.22
CA TYR A 133 -14.10 -5.18 1.63
C TYR A 133 -13.53 -5.43 0.25
N MET A 134 -13.83 -4.55 -0.69
CA MET A 134 -13.26 -4.55 -2.03
C MET A 134 -12.97 -3.13 -2.45
N GLU A 135 -11.76 -2.87 -2.93
CA GLU A 135 -11.28 -1.56 -3.36
C GLU A 135 -10.57 -1.66 -4.69
N MET A 136 -10.80 -0.68 -5.55
CA MET A 136 -10.14 -0.53 -6.84
C MET A 136 -9.65 0.89 -7.06
N GLU A 137 -8.62 1.02 -7.89
CA GLU A 137 -8.09 2.25 -8.45
C GLU A 137 -8.08 2.17 -9.98
N PHE A 138 -7.70 3.26 -10.65
CA PHE A 138 -7.75 3.38 -12.12
C PHE A 138 -6.36 3.64 -12.74
N GLU A 139 -5.30 3.10 -12.12
CA GLU A 139 -3.91 3.19 -12.61
C GLU A 139 -3.55 2.10 -13.63
N GLY A 140 -4.49 1.24 -14.01
CA GLY A 140 -4.29 0.27 -15.07
C GLY A 140 -4.07 0.92 -16.43
N ASN A 141 -3.56 0.12 -17.38
CA ASN A 141 -3.35 0.58 -18.75
C ASN A 141 -4.62 1.22 -19.31
N GLN A 142 -4.52 2.43 -19.88
CA GLN A 142 -5.66 3.24 -20.34
C GLN A 142 -6.72 3.51 -19.26
N SER A 143 -6.29 3.73 -18.01
CA SER A 143 -7.15 3.98 -16.84
C SER A 143 -8.12 2.83 -16.53
N THR A 144 -7.72 1.58 -16.80
CA THR A 144 -8.53 0.41 -16.42
C THR A 144 -8.50 0.21 -14.91
N PRO A 145 -9.61 -0.28 -14.31
CA PRO A 145 -9.65 -0.59 -12.88
C PRO A 145 -8.64 -1.67 -12.50
N ILE A 146 -7.92 -1.45 -11.41
CA ILE A 146 -7.04 -2.44 -10.78
C ILE A 146 -7.57 -2.76 -9.39
N LEU A 147 -7.70 -4.06 -9.08
CA LEU A 147 -8.10 -4.51 -7.76
C LEU A 147 -6.95 -4.28 -6.76
N ARG A 148 -7.14 -3.35 -5.84
CA ARG A 148 -6.19 -3.05 -4.77
C ARG A 148 -6.32 -4.03 -3.61
N GLN A 149 -7.53 -4.14 -3.07
CA GLN A 149 -7.84 -4.98 -1.94
C GLN A 149 -9.15 -5.73 -2.18
N ALA A 150 -9.23 -6.99 -1.73
CA ALA A 150 -10.45 -7.77 -1.68
C ALA A 150 -10.28 -8.82 -0.58
N PHE A 151 -10.98 -8.66 0.54
CA PHE A 151 -10.83 -9.56 1.67
C PHE A 151 -12.09 -9.68 2.52
N ILE A 152 -12.10 -10.73 3.34
CA ILE A 152 -13.12 -11.04 4.33
C ILE A 152 -12.45 -11.05 5.70
N LYS A 153 -13.08 -10.41 6.70
CA LYS A 153 -12.70 -10.50 8.11
C LYS A 153 -13.77 -11.25 8.92
N PHE A 154 -13.32 -12.18 9.77
CA PHE A 154 -14.19 -12.95 10.63
C PHE A 154 -13.42 -13.53 11.81
N LYS A 155 -13.84 -13.24 13.05
CA LYS A 155 -13.25 -13.79 14.29
C LYS A 155 -11.71 -13.75 14.34
N GLY A 156 -11.11 -12.62 14.05
CA GLY A 156 -9.65 -12.44 14.03
C GLY A 156 -8.99 -12.87 12.72
N PHE A 157 -9.65 -13.65 11.87
CA PHE A 157 -9.14 -13.98 10.54
C PHE A 157 -9.35 -12.86 9.53
N THR A 158 -8.35 -12.65 8.68
CA THR A 158 -8.44 -11.85 7.45
C THR A 158 -8.03 -12.75 6.29
N ILE A 159 -8.91 -12.97 5.32
CA ILE A 159 -8.69 -13.88 4.19
C ILE A 159 -8.93 -13.11 2.90
N GLY A 160 -7.95 -13.07 2.01
CA GLY A 160 -8.01 -12.39 0.71
C GLY A 160 -6.80 -11.50 0.46
N LYS A 161 -6.89 -10.60 -0.52
CA LYS A 161 -5.82 -9.67 -0.91
C LYS A 161 -5.93 -8.38 -0.10
N THR A 162 -4.92 -8.08 0.70
CA THR A 162 -4.78 -6.82 1.46
C THR A 162 -3.31 -6.58 1.80
N TRP A 163 -3.03 -5.52 2.54
CA TRP A 163 -1.69 -5.20 3.01
C TRP A 163 -1.06 -6.36 3.77
N SER A 164 0.20 -6.64 3.47
CA SER A 164 0.98 -7.67 4.13
C SER A 164 1.01 -7.46 5.65
N THR A 165 1.06 -8.55 6.38
CA THR A 165 1.24 -8.54 7.84
C THR A 165 2.60 -7.95 8.26
N PHE A 166 3.59 -7.93 7.35
CA PHE A 166 4.88 -7.28 7.57
C PHE A 166 4.83 -5.75 7.43
N CYS A 167 3.77 -5.19 6.81
CA CYS A 167 3.57 -3.75 6.64
C CYS A 167 3.00 -3.07 7.89
N ASP A 168 3.34 -1.81 8.09
CA ASP A 168 2.69 -0.89 9.03
C ASP A 168 2.27 0.38 8.28
N ILE A 169 1.24 0.25 7.47
CA ILE A 169 0.75 1.37 6.64
C ILE A 169 0.20 2.54 7.45
N ALA A 170 -0.19 2.32 8.71
CA ALA A 170 -0.61 3.40 9.59
C ALA A 170 0.55 4.34 9.97
N ALA A 171 1.80 3.86 9.89
CA ALA A 171 3.00 4.66 10.12
C ALA A 171 3.48 5.44 8.88
N GLY A 172 2.88 5.22 7.70
CA GLY A 172 3.22 5.93 6.46
C GLY A 172 2.93 7.44 6.58
N PRO A 173 3.85 8.31 6.15
CA PRO A 173 3.61 9.74 6.10
C PRO A 173 2.61 10.08 5.00
N ALA A 174 1.84 11.16 5.18
CA ALA A 174 0.94 11.66 4.15
C ALA A 174 1.71 12.27 2.98
N THR A 175 1.48 11.76 1.75
CA THR A 175 2.08 12.22 0.50
C THR A 175 1.04 12.41 -0.59
N VAL A 176 1.29 13.33 -1.52
CA VAL A 176 0.54 13.43 -2.79
C VAL A 176 1.05 12.38 -3.77
N ASP A 177 2.37 12.14 -3.76
CA ASP A 177 2.97 11.02 -4.46
C ASP A 177 2.53 9.70 -3.81
N GLU A 178 1.85 8.84 -4.57
CA GLU A 178 1.35 7.56 -4.03
C GLU A 178 2.46 6.54 -3.79
N GLU A 179 3.60 6.68 -4.44
CA GLU A 179 4.79 5.87 -4.13
C GLU A 179 5.25 6.14 -2.69
N GLY A 180 5.33 7.42 -2.29
CA GLY A 180 5.76 7.79 -0.96
C GLY A 180 7.24 7.48 -0.68
N PRO A 181 7.60 7.21 0.58
CA PRO A 181 8.99 6.97 0.97
C PRO A 181 9.60 5.74 0.30
N SER A 182 10.74 5.86 -0.37
CA SER A 182 11.40 4.79 -1.12
C SER A 182 11.68 3.50 -0.32
N SER A 183 11.75 3.59 0.99
CA SER A 183 12.00 2.43 1.89
C SER A 183 10.75 1.90 2.57
N GLU A 184 9.57 2.41 2.26
CA GLU A 184 8.34 1.95 2.88
C GLU A 184 8.12 0.45 2.60
N VAL A 185 7.75 -0.29 3.64
CA VAL A 185 7.31 -1.68 3.49
C VAL A 185 5.83 -1.65 3.14
N ALA A 186 5.52 -1.72 1.85
CA ALA A 186 4.18 -1.55 1.33
C ALA A 186 3.89 -2.56 0.20
N LEU A 187 3.27 -3.66 0.57
CA LEU A 187 2.94 -4.76 -0.34
C LEU A 187 1.54 -5.29 -0.04
N ARG A 188 0.73 -5.50 -1.08
CA ARG A 188 -0.61 -6.10 -0.97
C ARG A 188 -0.62 -7.47 -1.61
N GLN A 189 -0.94 -8.51 -0.81
CA GLN A 189 -0.88 -9.89 -1.24
C GLN A 189 -2.11 -10.71 -0.81
N PRO A 190 -2.46 -11.76 -1.56
CA PRO A 190 -3.37 -12.79 -1.08
C PRO A 190 -2.81 -13.44 0.18
N GLN A 191 -3.64 -13.53 1.22
CA GLN A 191 -3.19 -14.03 2.53
C GLN A 191 -4.32 -14.66 3.33
N ILE A 192 -3.92 -15.48 4.29
CA ILE A 192 -4.71 -15.89 5.44
C ILE A 192 -3.96 -15.42 6.67
N ARG A 193 -4.50 -14.43 7.37
CA ARG A 193 -3.93 -13.83 8.56
C ARG A 193 -4.84 -14.05 9.75
N TYR A 194 -4.27 -14.36 10.89
CA TYR A 194 -4.94 -14.35 12.18
C TYR A 194 -4.34 -13.26 13.06
N THR A 195 -5.18 -12.39 13.61
CA THR A 195 -4.82 -11.35 14.56
C THR A 195 -5.43 -11.71 15.91
N TYR A 196 -4.62 -11.66 16.96
CA TYR A 196 -5.03 -11.92 18.33
C TYR A 196 -4.76 -10.68 19.19
N ASP A 197 -5.81 -10.22 19.86
CA ASP A 197 -5.76 -9.10 20.80
C ASP A 197 -5.47 -9.66 22.19
N PHE A 198 -4.23 -9.47 22.69
CA PHE A 198 -3.85 -9.86 24.06
C PHE A 198 -4.47 -8.94 25.09
N THR A 199 -4.54 -7.65 24.75
CA THR A 199 -5.17 -6.59 25.54
C THR A 199 -5.76 -5.54 24.59
N ASP A 200 -6.47 -4.55 25.09
CA ASP A 200 -6.98 -3.42 24.29
C ASP A 200 -5.85 -2.62 23.59
N ASN A 201 -4.61 -2.80 24.01
CA ASN A 201 -3.45 -2.04 23.54
C ASN A 201 -2.39 -2.89 22.83
N LEU A 202 -2.44 -4.22 22.96
CA LEU A 202 -1.43 -5.15 22.45
C LEU A 202 -2.07 -6.19 21.57
N GLU A 203 -1.73 -6.19 20.29
CA GLU A 203 -2.14 -7.19 19.30
C GLU A 203 -0.92 -7.88 18.67
N ALA A 204 -1.11 -9.10 18.20
CA ALA A 204 -0.14 -9.80 17.36
C ALA A 204 -0.85 -10.46 16.20
N SER A 205 -0.17 -10.49 15.05
CA SER A 205 -0.66 -11.11 13.84
C SER A 205 0.34 -12.10 13.27
N LEU A 206 -0.17 -13.19 12.71
CA LEU A 206 0.58 -14.18 11.94
C LEU A 206 -0.17 -14.47 10.65
N ALA A 207 0.55 -14.57 9.52
CA ALA A 207 -0.09 -14.88 8.25
C ALA A 207 0.68 -15.91 7.42
N LEU A 208 -0.03 -16.48 6.45
CA LEU A 208 0.51 -17.16 5.29
C LEU A 208 0.17 -16.31 4.07
N GLU A 209 1.19 -15.81 3.35
CA GLU A 209 1.05 -14.89 2.24
C GLU A 209 1.60 -15.47 0.95
N TYR A 210 0.85 -15.34 -0.14
CA TYR A 210 1.33 -15.69 -1.46
C TYR A 210 2.10 -14.51 -2.06
N VAL A 211 3.43 -14.61 -2.05
CA VAL A 211 4.33 -13.59 -2.58
C VAL A 211 5.23 -14.22 -3.63
N GLU A 212 5.11 -13.76 -4.87
CA GLU A 212 6.05 -14.16 -5.91
C GLU A 212 7.37 -13.41 -5.71
N PRO A 213 8.51 -14.12 -5.60
CA PRO A 213 9.79 -13.46 -5.47
C PRO A 213 10.17 -12.77 -6.78
N SER A 214 10.73 -11.56 -6.67
CA SER A 214 11.31 -10.84 -7.79
C SER A 214 12.80 -11.13 -7.85
N TYR A 215 13.26 -11.83 -8.90
CA TYR A 215 14.68 -12.15 -9.02
C TYR A 215 15.21 -11.99 -10.44
N THR A 216 16.52 -11.73 -10.53
CA THR A 216 17.26 -11.71 -11.78
C THR A 216 17.68 -13.12 -12.12
N GLU A 217 17.24 -13.63 -13.28
CA GLU A 217 17.69 -14.92 -13.79
C GLU A 217 19.16 -14.84 -14.23
N GLY A 218 19.92 -15.90 -13.95
CA GLY A 218 21.22 -16.14 -14.54
C GLY A 218 21.08 -17.01 -15.79
N GLU A 219 22.18 -17.19 -16.52
CA GLU A 219 22.20 -17.99 -17.75
C GLU A 219 21.67 -19.44 -17.57
N PHE A 220 21.87 -20.01 -16.37
CA PHE A 220 21.49 -21.39 -16.05
C PHE A 220 20.47 -21.46 -14.91
N THR A 221 19.65 -20.45 -14.74
CA THR A 221 18.61 -20.44 -13.71
C THR A 221 17.28 -19.97 -14.28
N LYS A 222 16.18 -20.57 -13.84
CA LYS A 222 14.83 -20.23 -14.30
C LYS A 222 13.84 -20.08 -13.17
N TYR A 223 12.85 -19.25 -13.41
CA TYR A 223 11.68 -19.15 -12.55
C TYR A 223 10.92 -20.49 -12.51
N ILE A 224 10.47 -20.85 -11.32
CA ILE A 224 9.50 -21.93 -11.08
C ILE A 224 8.45 -21.48 -10.07
N ASN A 225 7.29 -22.13 -10.10
CA ASN A 225 6.21 -21.84 -9.16
C ASN A 225 6.67 -22.00 -7.71
N GLN A 226 6.29 -21.04 -6.88
CA GLN A 226 6.57 -21.07 -5.45
C GLN A 226 5.69 -22.15 -4.79
N ARG A 227 6.22 -22.84 -3.76
CA ARG A 227 5.56 -24.01 -3.13
C ARG A 227 5.20 -23.78 -1.67
N ILE A 228 5.83 -22.81 -1.03
CA ILE A 228 5.62 -22.48 0.39
C ILE A 228 5.32 -21.00 0.45
N PRO A 229 4.24 -20.59 1.15
CA PRO A 229 3.93 -19.17 1.35
C PRO A 229 5.00 -18.49 2.20
N ASP A 230 5.12 -17.18 2.08
CA ASP A 230 5.85 -16.36 3.04
C ASP A 230 5.09 -16.35 4.37
N ILE A 231 5.83 -16.24 5.48
CA ILE A 231 5.28 -16.29 6.84
C ILE A 231 5.64 -14.97 7.55
N PRO A 232 4.89 -13.89 7.31
CA PRO A 232 5.05 -12.67 8.07
C PRO A 232 4.31 -12.72 9.40
N MET A 233 4.86 -12.00 10.38
CA MET A 233 4.29 -11.80 11.70
C MET A 233 4.57 -10.39 12.20
N ASN A 234 3.71 -9.87 13.07
CA ASN A 234 3.95 -8.63 13.79
C ASN A 234 3.39 -8.65 15.20
N VAL A 235 3.91 -7.74 16.01
CA VAL A 235 3.37 -7.36 17.31
C VAL A 235 3.24 -5.84 17.32
N LYS A 236 2.07 -5.33 17.67
CA LYS A 236 1.77 -3.91 17.71
C LYS A 236 1.26 -3.50 19.08
N TYR A 237 1.83 -2.42 19.59
CA TYR A 237 1.37 -1.77 20.82
C TYR A 237 0.83 -0.38 20.51
N SER A 238 -0.42 -0.11 20.87
CA SER A 238 -1.12 1.16 20.67
C SER A 238 -1.24 1.93 21.98
N PHE A 239 -0.73 3.17 21.99
CA PHE A 239 -0.80 4.05 23.16
C PHE A 239 -2.11 4.84 23.16
N LYS A 240 -2.58 5.25 24.34
CA LYS A 240 -3.82 6.02 24.51
C LYS A 240 -3.81 7.40 23.81
N ASN A 241 -2.63 7.94 23.54
CA ASN A 241 -2.45 9.25 22.88
C ASN A 241 -2.47 9.17 21.34
N GLY A 242 -2.82 8.03 20.75
CA GLY A 242 -2.78 7.81 19.30
C GLY A 242 -1.44 7.37 18.73
N SER A 243 -0.38 7.29 19.56
CA SER A 243 0.89 6.70 19.17
C SER A 243 0.77 5.18 19.02
N HIS A 244 1.61 4.57 18.18
CA HIS A 244 1.79 3.13 18.17
C HIS A 244 3.23 2.76 17.83
N LEU A 245 3.61 1.54 18.22
CA LEU A 245 4.88 0.90 17.86
C LEU A 245 4.58 -0.50 17.35
N GLN A 246 5.15 -0.88 16.19
CA GLN A 246 5.03 -2.21 15.60
C GLN A 246 6.42 -2.79 15.33
N ALA A 247 6.63 -4.03 15.77
CA ALA A 247 7.76 -4.86 15.38
C ALA A 247 7.26 -5.96 14.45
N GLY A 248 7.90 -6.11 13.29
CA GLY A 248 7.54 -7.10 12.28
C GLY A 248 8.70 -8.03 11.95
N ALA A 249 8.38 -9.25 11.52
CA ALA A 249 9.31 -10.21 10.94
C ALA A 249 8.66 -10.96 9.80
N VAL A 250 9.47 -11.44 8.84
CA VAL A 250 9.02 -12.31 7.75
C VAL A 250 10.04 -13.40 7.46
N LEU A 251 9.57 -14.64 7.26
CA LEU A 251 10.36 -15.76 6.75
C LEU A 251 9.89 -16.09 5.34
N ARG A 252 10.84 -16.31 4.43
CA ARG A 252 10.60 -16.57 3.01
C ARG A 252 11.32 -17.80 2.54
N ASN A 253 10.70 -18.56 1.64
CA ASN A 253 11.33 -19.68 0.93
C ASN A 253 11.11 -19.49 -0.58
N MET A 254 12.18 -19.12 -1.28
CA MET A 254 12.14 -18.76 -2.69
C MET A 254 12.73 -19.88 -3.55
N TYR A 255 11.90 -20.40 -4.47
CA TYR A 255 12.27 -21.54 -5.33
C TYR A 255 12.70 -21.06 -6.71
N TYR A 256 13.73 -21.71 -7.24
CA TYR A 256 14.19 -21.54 -8.62
C TYR A 256 14.73 -22.87 -9.17
N LYS A 257 14.84 -22.99 -10.48
CA LYS A 257 15.47 -24.15 -11.14
C LYS A 257 16.93 -23.86 -11.44
N ASP A 258 17.80 -24.81 -11.11
CA ASP A 258 19.19 -24.88 -11.49
C ASP A 258 19.27 -25.81 -12.74
N ASP A 259 19.48 -25.21 -13.91
CA ASP A 259 19.50 -25.96 -15.18
C ASP A 259 20.79 -26.78 -15.36
N ILE A 260 21.89 -26.45 -14.66
CA ILE A 260 23.14 -27.23 -14.69
C ILE A 260 22.93 -28.59 -14.03
N GLU A 261 22.37 -28.60 -12.83
CA GLU A 261 22.13 -29.85 -12.11
C GLU A 261 20.74 -30.44 -12.40
N GLY A 262 19.89 -29.72 -13.14
CA GLY A 262 18.52 -30.13 -13.44
C GLY A 262 17.60 -30.20 -12.22
N LYS A 263 17.94 -29.51 -11.13
CA LYS A 263 17.26 -29.58 -9.82
C LYS A 263 16.56 -28.29 -9.46
N ASP A 264 15.47 -28.43 -8.74
CA ASP A 264 14.83 -27.31 -8.05
C ASP A 264 15.63 -26.96 -6.79
N ARG A 265 15.89 -25.66 -6.61
CA ARG A 265 16.63 -25.10 -5.48
C ARG A 265 15.72 -24.22 -4.63
N ILE A 266 16.08 -24.09 -3.37
CA ILE A 266 15.43 -23.20 -2.41
C ILE A 266 16.46 -22.26 -1.79
N VAL A 267 16.11 -20.98 -1.67
CA VAL A 267 16.86 -19.99 -0.93
C VAL A 267 15.94 -19.39 0.15
N THR A 268 16.35 -19.51 1.39
CA THR A 268 15.62 -18.91 2.51
C THR A 268 15.99 -17.44 2.68
N GLY A 269 15.00 -16.59 2.77
CA GLY A 269 15.11 -15.18 3.10
C GLY A 269 14.46 -14.86 4.46
N PHE A 270 14.78 -13.71 5.00
CA PHE A 270 14.16 -13.18 6.21
C PHE A 270 14.16 -11.66 6.19
N GLY A 271 13.21 -11.05 6.90
CA GLY A 271 13.16 -9.62 7.15
C GLY A 271 12.73 -9.31 8.58
N VAL A 272 13.18 -8.17 9.08
CA VAL A 272 12.74 -7.58 10.34
C VAL A 272 12.44 -6.11 10.13
N SER A 273 11.44 -5.58 10.82
CA SER A 273 11.05 -4.17 10.77
C SER A 273 10.68 -3.63 12.14
N LEU A 274 10.87 -2.33 12.30
CA LEU A 274 10.37 -1.56 13.44
C LEU A 274 9.77 -0.27 12.87
N SER A 275 8.55 0.02 13.25
CA SER A 275 7.79 1.17 12.72
C SER A 275 6.85 1.75 13.76
N GLY A 276 6.35 2.93 13.51
CA GLY A 276 5.35 3.53 14.37
C GLY A 276 5.08 5.00 14.12
N ILE A 277 4.11 5.51 14.85
CA ILE A 277 3.80 6.93 15.00
C ILE A 277 4.01 7.32 16.44
N TRP A 278 4.70 8.41 16.66
CA TRP A 278 4.88 9.02 17.97
C TRP A 278 4.23 10.41 18.01
N GLN A 279 3.16 10.53 18.76
CA GLN A 279 2.46 11.79 18.97
C GLN A 279 3.16 12.58 20.08
N PHE A 280 3.95 13.60 19.73
CA PHE A 280 4.69 14.41 20.71
C PHE A 280 3.78 15.37 21.46
N VAL A 281 2.95 16.08 20.71
CA VAL A 281 1.93 17.01 21.18
C VAL A 281 0.69 16.82 20.32
N GLU A 282 -0.43 17.39 20.75
CA GLU A 282 -1.74 17.19 20.11
C GLU A 282 -1.74 17.38 18.58
N ASN A 283 -0.92 18.32 18.08
CA ASN A 283 -0.90 18.70 16.66
C ASN A 283 0.36 18.22 15.89
N THR A 284 1.26 17.47 16.53
CA THR A 284 2.53 17.10 15.90
C THR A 284 2.87 15.64 16.14
N SER A 285 3.14 14.91 15.09
CA SER A 285 3.57 13.53 15.15
C SER A 285 4.84 13.28 14.34
N LEU A 286 5.57 12.26 14.77
CA LEU A 286 6.68 11.65 14.06
C LEU A 286 6.21 10.28 13.57
N CYS A 287 6.36 10.00 12.28
CA CYS A 287 6.26 8.66 11.74
C CYS A 287 7.64 8.13 11.37
N PHE A 288 7.86 6.85 11.54
CA PHE A 288 9.15 6.23 11.23
C PHE A 288 9.01 4.75 10.91
N GLN A 289 9.95 4.25 10.11
CA GLN A 289 10.14 2.84 9.85
C GLN A 289 11.61 2.56 9.59
N GLY A 290 12.08 1.41 10.09
CA GLY A 290 13.35 0.78 9.71
C GLY A 290 13.09 -0.66 9.29
N VAL A 291 13.72 -1.12 8.21
CA VAL A 291 13.64 -2.48 7.70
C VAL A 291 15.01 -3.00 7.33
N TYR A 292 15.28 -4.26 7.65
CA TYR A 292 16.47 -4.98 7.23
C TYR A 292 16.14 -6.43 6.94
N GLY A 293 16.80 -7.01 5.94
CA GLY A 293 16.65 -8.42 5.68
C GLY A 293 17.47 -8.92 4.49
N LYS A 294 17.19 -10.15 4.13
CA LYS A 294 17.82 -10.87 3.04
C LYS A 294 16.75 -11.50 2.16
N GLY A 295 16.74 -11.15 0.85
CA GLY A 295 15.71 -11.59 -0.08
C GLY A 295 14.34 -10.95 0.22
N ILE A 296 14.32 -9.66 0.57
CA ILE A 296 13.11 -8.91 0.92
C ILE A 296 12.87 -7.70 0.02
N SER A 297 13.59 -7.57 -1.09
CA SER A 297 13.46 -6.39 -1.95
C SER A 297 12.03 -6.18 -2.42
N ASN A 298 11.29 -7.26 -2.64
CA ASN A 298 9.88 -7.18 -3.07
C ASN A 298 8.93 -6.60 -1.99
N TYR A 299 9.36 -6.54 -0.74
CA TYR A 299 8.62 -5.88 0.35
C TYR A 299 8.96 -4.38 0.48
N ILE A 300 10.11 -3.93 -0.06
CA ILE A 300 10.52 -2.52 -0.05
C ILE A 300 10.00 -1.87 -1.33
N GLN A 301 9.09 -0.92 -1.18
CA GLN A 301 8.26 -0.40 -2.27
C GLN A 301 9.07 0.06 -3.48
N ASP A 302 10.08 0.91 -3.30
CA ASP A 302 10.88 1.48 -4.38
C ASP A 302 11.64 0.45 -5.24
N ILE A 303 12.03 -0.68 -4.65
CA ILE A 303 12.77 -1.75 -5.31
C ILE A 303 11.95 -3.03 -5.51
N SER A 304 10.66 -2.97 -5.22
CA SER A 304 9.74 -4.06 -5.51
C SER A 304 9.71 -4.34 -7.02
N GLY A 305 9.68 -5.61 -7.41
CA GLY A 305 9.68 -5.99 -8.83
C GLY A 305 11.02 -5.79 -9.58
N SER A 306 12.07 -5.27 -8.94
CA SER A 306 13.36 -4.96 -9.59
C SER A 306 14.32 -6.15 -9.74
N GLY A 307 13.87 -7.39 -9.48
CA GLY A 307 14.71 -8.58 -9.60
C GLY A 307 15.74 -8.76 -8.47
N LEU A 308 15.55 -8.10 -7.33
CA LEU A 308 16.55 -7.99 -6.26
C LEU A 308 16.30 -8.88 -5.03
N ASP A 309 15.31 -9.78 -5.06
CA ASP A 309 15.19 -10.80 -4.01
C ASP A 309 16.31 -11.84 -4.11
N LEU A 310 16.50 -12.37 -5.33
CA LEU A 310 17.57 -13.30 -5.66
C LEU A 310 18.33 -12.82 -6.89
N VAL A 311 19.64 -12.99 -6.88
CA VAL A 311 20.50 -12.62 -8.01
C VAL A 311 21.54 -13.71 -8.30
N PRO A 312 22.11 -13.77 -9.52
CA PRO A 312 23.16 -14.73 -9.87
C PRO A 312 24.35 -14.67 -8.91
N CYS A 313 24.88 -15.84 -8.59
CA CYS A 313 26.11 -15.97 -7.81
C CYS A 313 27.32 -15.74 -8.71
N ALA A 314 28.21 -14.81 -8.36
CA ALA A 314 29.43 -14.54 -9.15
C ALA A 314 30.42 -15.71 -9.19
N THR A 315 30.36 -16.63 -8.21
CA THR A 315 31.36 -17.71 -8.02
C THR A 315 30.82 -19.10 -8.29
N ALA A 316 29.55 -19.23 -8.66
CA ALA A 316 28.92 -20.53 -8.92
C ALA A 316 27.80 -20.38 -9.95
N GLU A 317 27.99 -20.92 -11.13
CA GLU A 317 26.99 -20.99 -12.18
C GLU A 317 25.76 -21.80 -11.73
N GLY A 318 24.58 -21.48 -12.25
CA GLY A 318 23.33 -22.15 -11.88
C GLY A 318 22.85 -21.87 -10.45
N LYS A 319 23.51 -20.96 -9.71
CA LYS A 319 23.13 -20.62 -8.33
C LYS A 319 22.64 -19.18 -8.21
N LEU A 320 21.56 -19.00 -7.48
CA LEU A 320 21.07 -17.69 -7.03
C LEU A 320 21.36 -17.47 -5.55
N LYS A 321 21.56 -16.21 -5.18
CA LYS A 321 21.76 -15.77 -3.80
C LYS A 321 20.76 -14.68 -3.43
N ALA A 322 20.22 -14.76 -2.24
CA ALA A 322 19.40 -13.70 -1.68
C ALA A 322 20.26 -12.49 -1.33
N ILE A 323 19.84 -11.30 -1.76
CA ILE A 323 20.50 -10.03 -1.48
C ILE A 323 20.08 -9.51 -0.09
N ARG A 324 21.04 -8.92 0.64
CA ARG A 324 20.74 -8.13 1.81
C ARG A 324 20.31 -6.73 1.37
N ALA A 325 19.20 -6.26 1.94
CA ALA A 325 18.71 -4.90 1.77
C ALA A 325 18.30 -4.32 3.12
N TRP A 326 18.38 -3.00 3.22
CA TRP A 326 17.84 -2.26 4.35
C TRP A 326 17.32 -0.90 3.89
N GLY A 327 16.45 -0.34 4.68
CA GLY A 327 15.93 0.99 4.45
C GLY A 327 15.27 1.55 5.69
N GLY A 328 14.93 2.81 5.64
CA GLY A 328 14.18 3.48 6.68
C GLY A 328 13.76 4.87 6.26
N TYR A 329 12.67 5.32 6.86
CA TYR A 329 12.20 6.68 6.72
C TYR A 329 11.86 7.32 8.07
N ILE A 330 11.86 8.63 8.06
CA ILE A 330 11.39 9.48 9.14
C ILE A 330 10.56 10.61 8.53
N GLY A 331 9.41 10.91 9.12
CA GLY A 331 8.52 11.96 8.69
C GLY A 331 7.94 12.71 9.88
N PHE A 332 7.77 14.02 9.73
CA PHE A 332 7.07 14.87 10.67
C PHE A 332 5.79 15.38 10.04
N SER A 333 4.70 15.28 10.78
CA SER A 333 3.39 15.83 10.42
C SER A 333 2.98 16.88 11.44
N HIS A 334 2.51 18.03 10.97
CA HIS A 334 2.03 19.10 11.81
C HIS A 334 0.68 19.63 11.32
N ASN A 335 -0.32 19.62 12.20
CA ASN A 335 -1.64 20.18 11.96
C ASN A 335 -1.67 21.64 12.44
N TRP A 336 -1.58 22.59 11.52
CA TRP A 336 -1.66 24.03 11.81
C TRP A 336 -3.04 24.43 12.34
N CYS A 337 -4.05 23.80 11.79
CA CYS A 337 -5.44 23.89 12.22
C CYS A 337 -6.20 22.64 11.72
N LYS A 338 -7.50 22.56 11.96
CA LYS A 338 -8.35 21.42 11.52
C LYS A 338 -8.36 21.20 10.01
N ALA A 339 -8.05 22.24 9.23
CA ALA A 339 -8.11 22.21 7.77
C ALA A 339 -6.74 22.25 7.10
N LEU A 340 -5.65 22.45 7.82
CA LEU A 340 -4.33 22.65 7.23
C LEU A 340 -3.28 21.76 7.90
N THR A 341 -2.66 20.86 7.11
CA THR A 341 -1.63 19.92 7.56
C THR A 341 -0.42 20.01 6.66
N SER A 342 0.77 19.99 7.23
CA SER A 342 2.03 19.88 6.49
C SER A 342 2.83 18.67 6.94
N ASN A 343 3.55 18.08 6.00
CA ASN A 343 4.45 16.97 6.26
C ASN A 343 5.83 17.25 5.63
N ILE A 344 6.86 16.78 6.29
CA ILE A 344 8.22 16.73 5.75
C ILE A 344 8.79 15.36 6.06
N MET A 345 9.46 14.75 5.08
CA MET A 345 9.98 13.40 5.24
C MET A 345 11.28 13.19 4.48
N TYR A 346 12.05 12.21 4.97
CA TYR A 346 13.24 11.70 4.32
C TYR A 346 13.24 10.17 4.40
N SER A 347 13.67 9.54 3.30
CA SER A 347 13.77 8.08 3.18
C SER A 347 15.07 7.67 2.49
N TYR A 348 15.55 6.49 2.85
CA TYR A 348 16.74 5.86 2.28
C TYR A 348 16.52 4.36 2.13
N ALA A 349 16.77 3.82 0.93
CA ALA A 349 16.73 2.40 0.62
C ALA A 349 18.05 1.94 0.01
N ARG A 350 18.59 0.79 0.41
CA ARG A 350 19.88 0.30 -0.03
C ARG A 350 19.96 -1.21 -0.15
N VAL A 351 20.59 -1.64 -1.24
CA VAL A 351 21.07 -3.00 -1.49
C VAL A 351 22.54 -3.10 -1.07
N LEU A 352 22.89 -4.12 -0.26
CA LEU A 352 24.23 -4.25 0.33
C LEU A 352 25.15 -5.12 -0.52
N ASP A 353 24.60 -6.12 -1.22
CA ASP A 353 25.37 -7.10 -1.97
C ASP A 353 25.17 -6.91 -3.48
N ARG A 354 26.22 -7.09 -4.26
CA ARG A 354 26.16 -7.07 -5.73
C ARG A 354 26.16 -8.47 -6.34
N TYR A 355 26.93 -9.38 -5.71
CA TYR A 355 27.16 -10.75 -6.24
C TYR A 355 27.50 -10.76 -7.75
N GLY A 356 26.74 -11.46 -8.58
CA GLY A 356 26.93 -11.55 -10.03
C GLY A 356 26.28 -10.45 -10.85
N MET A 357 25.68 -9.42 -10.21
CA MET A 357 25.08 -8.30 -10.94
C MET A 357 26.15 -7.37 -11.57
N PRO A 358 25.84 -6.69 -12.68
CA PRO A 358 26.69 -5.65 -13.26
C PRO A 358 27.02 -4.52 -12.27
N ALA A 359 28.14 -3.83 -12.49
CA ALA A 359 28.50 -2.67 -11.67
C ALA A 359 27.54 -1.49 -11.85
N THR A 360 26.80 -1.44 -12.94
CA THR A 360 25.75 -0.47 -13.26
C THR A 360 24.42 -0.74 -12.58
N SER A 361 24.33 -1.81 -11.74
CA SER A 361 23.11 -2.12 -11.02
C SER A 361 22.86 -1.13 -9.87
N TYR A 362 21.59 -0.93 -9.56
CA TYR A 362 21.12 -0.12 -8.44
C TYR A 362 21.79 -0.49 -7.13
N LYS A 363 22.20 0.51 -6.35
CA LYS A 363 22.82 0.33 -5.04
C LYS A 363 22.02 0.96 -3.91
N TYR A 364 21.61 2.21 -4.07
CA TYR A 364 20.78 2.90 -3.08
C TYR A 364 20.04 4.09 -3.69
N ALA A 365 18.95 4.47 -3.03
CA ALA A 365 18.24 5.69 -3.32
C ALA A 365 17.94 6.51 -2.07
N GLN A 366 17.72 7.79 -2.30
CA GLN A 366 17.28 8.78 -1.33
C GLN A 366 15.99 9.42 -1.84
N TYR A 367 15.06 9.66 -0.94
CA TYR A 367 13.81 10.34 -1.21
C TYR A 367 13.58 11.40 -0.13
N ALA A 368 13.15 12.59 -0.52
CA ALA A 368 12.74 13.63 0.40
C ALA A 368 11.49 14.31 -0.15
N ALA A 369 10.50 14.56 0.68
CA ALA A 369 9.31 15.28 0.29
C ALA A 369 8.88 16.27 1.36
N ALA A 370 8.25 17.36 0.91
CA ALA A 370 7.60 18.33 1.76
C ALA A 370 6.26 18.74 1.11
N ASN A 371 5.19 18.77 1.88
CA ASN A 371 3.86 19.02 1.35
C ASN A 371 3.00 19.86 2.29
N LEU A 372 1.92 20.37 1.70
CA LEU A 372 0.86 21.08 2.39
C LEU A 372 -0.48 20.58 1.87
N PHE A 373 -1.34 20.09 2.77
CA PHE A 373 -2.71 19.67 2.52
C PHE A 373 -3.67 20.69 3.10
N TRP A 374 -4.68 21.04 2.32
CA TRP A 374 -5.77 21.91 2.73
C TRP A 374 -7.13 21.24 2.47
N ASP A 375 -7.83 20.89 3.55
CA ASP A 375 -9.21 20.42 3.52
C ASP A 375 -10.14 21.65 3.48
N PHE A 376 -10.52 22.08 2.27
CA PHE A 376 -11.40 23.24 2.09
C PHE A 376 -12.87 22.93 2.42
N SER A 377 -13.21 21.66 2.58
CA SER A 377 -14.50 21.18 3.05
C SER A 377 -14.36 19.79 3.67
N GLU A 378 -15.40 19.27 4.31
CA GLU A 378 -15.46 17.89 4.81
C GLU A 378 -15.24 16.84 3.69
N TYR A 379 -15.55 17.21 2.45
CA TYR A 379 -15.51 16.31 1.28
C TYR A 379 -14.37 16.60 0.32
N GLY A 380 -13.80 17.78 0.39
CA GLY A 380 -12.85 18.28 -0.58
C GLY A 380 -11.53 18.69 0.03
N SER A 381 -10.45 18.25 -0.58
CA SER A 381 -9.08 18.62 -0.22
C SER A 381 -8.26 18.97 -1.46
N CYS A 382 -7.28 19.83 -1.27
CA CYS A 382 -6.21 20.02 -2.25
C CYS A 382 -4.86 19.98 -1.55
N ALA A 383 -3.82 19.70 -2.32
CA ALA A 383 -2.46 19.65 -1.81
C ALA A 383 -1.45 20.09 -2.85
N ILE A 384 -0.31 20.54 -2.35
CA ILE A 384 0.93 20.74 -3.12
C ILE A 384 2.07 20.03 -2.43
N GLU A 385 2.95 19.40 -3.20
CA GLU A 385 4.08 18.64 -2.71
C GLU A 385 5.30 18.86 -3.60
N TYR A 386 6.46 19.06 -2.98
CA TYR A 386 7.74 18.98 -3.67
C TYR A 386 8.42 17.68 -3.27
N VAL A 387 8.91 16.95 -4.28
CA VAL A 387 9.64 15.68 -4.10
C VAL A 387 11.03 15.81 -4.72
N PHE A 388 12.03 15.33 -4.01
CA PHE A 388 13.39 15.15 -4.49
C PHE A 388 13.80 13.70 -4.34
N GLY A 389 14.44 13.16 -5.37
CA GLY A 389 15.00 11.81 -5.39
C GLY A 389 16.42 11.76 -5.91
N ARG A 390 17.17 10.77 -5.42
CA ARG A 390 18.50 10.44 -5.93
C ARG A 390 18.69 8.95 -6.00
N ARG A 391 19.11 8.44 -7.15
CA ARG A 391 19.59 7.08 -7.37
C ARG A 391 21.10 7.04 -7.45
N ASN A 392 21.73 5.99 -6.89
CA ASN A 392 23.15 5.69 -7.06
C ASN A 392 23.33 4.20 -7.39
N ASP A 393 24.21 3.88 -8.31
CA ASP A 393 24.59 2.56 -8.73
C ASP A 393 25.92 2.09 -8.08
N PHE A 394 26.27 0.81 -8.19
CA PHE A 394 27.50 0.27 -7.58
C PHE A 394 28.78 0.83 -8.19
N ASN A 395 28.76 1.23 -9.46
CA ASN A 395 29.88 1.92 -10.15
C ASN A 395 30.04 3.40 -9.77
N LYS A 396 29.20 3.92 -8.84
CA LYS A 396 29.12 5.31 -8.37
C LYS A 396 28.44 6.28 -9.34
N ASP A 397 27.90 5.81 -10.46
CA ASP A 397 27.03 6.64 -11.27
C ASP A 397 25.78 7.01 -10.46
N TYR A 398 25.24 8.19 -10.74
CA TYR A 398 24.08 8.69 -10.02
C TYR A 398 23.15 9.52 -10.93
N GLY A 399 21.91 9.62 -10.50
CA GLY A 399 20.91 10.53 -11.05
C GLY A 399 20.17 11.24 -9.95
N ASN A 400 19.69 12.45 -10.21
CA ASN A 400 18.80 13.21 -9.35
C ASN A 400 17.52 13.53 -10.12
N ALA A 401 16.42 13.61 -9.40
CA ALA A 401 15.14 14.02 -9.95
C ALA A 401 14.41 14.94 -8.97
N SER A 402 13.59 15.83 -9.50
CA SER A 402 12.74 16.70 -8.70
C SER A 402 11.38 16.82 -9.36
N ARG A 403 10.33 16.85 -8.54
CA ARG A 403 8.93 16.91 -8.98
C ARG A 403 8.14 17.87 -8.11
N ILE A 404 7.19 18.59 -8.71
CA ILE A 404 6.05 19.17 -8.00
C ILE A 404 4.81 18.36 -8.32
N ASN A 405 4.13 17.90 -7.29
CA ASN A 405 2.80 17.32 -7.37
C ASN A 405 1.78 18.35 -6.88
N THR A 406 0.62 18.37 -7.52
CA THR A 406 -0.58 19.06 -7.03
C THR A 406 -1.74 18.08 -7.03
N MET A 407 -2.66 18.22 -6.09
CA MET A 407 -3.82 17.33 -5.97
C MET A 407 -5.08 18.14 -5.70
N ILE A 408 -6.17 17.73 -6.32
CA ILE A 408 -7.53 18.07 -5.91
C ILE A 408 -8.30 16.77 -5.75
N GLN A 409 -8.98 16.60 -4.61
CA GLN A 409 -9.72 15.38 -4.28
C GLN A 409 -11.10 15.72 -3.77
N TYR A 410 -12.09 14.94 -4.19
CA TYR A 410 -13.45 14.98 -3.66
C TYR A 410 -13.88 13.57 -3.20
N ARG A 411 -14.27 13.44 -1.92
CA ARG A 411 -14.66 12.18 -1.26
C ARG A 411 -16.18 12.01 -1.26
N PHE A 412 -16.68 10.81 -1.56
CA PHE A 412 -18.11 10.49 -1.60
C PHE A 412 -18.46 9.15 -0.94
#